data_3cbb222dd7e1c0408144a8fbd480f43d
#
_entry.id   3cbb222dd7e1c0408144a8fbd480f43d
#
_cell.length_a   1.000
_cell.length_b   1.000
_cell.length_c   1.000
_cell.angle_alpha   90.00
_cell.angle_beta   90.00
_cell.angle_gamma   90.00
#
_symmetry.space_group_name_H-M   'P 1'
#
loop_
_entity.id
_entity.type
_entity.pdbx_description
1 polymer ?
#
loop_
_entity_poly.entity_id
_entity_poly.type
_entity_poly.pdbx_seq_one_letter_code
_entity_poly.pdbx_strand_id
1 'polypeptide(L)'
;YIDETVNESFWQMARIAVATAVLILFAALIVGWVLSRSLSRPLQQLETAMEQFEQDADHFAFQSVCGTREVQNLSDSFGHMVGRIQRLMTTVREEEVVLRKTELKALQAQINPHFLYNTLDSIAWMCERGKNADSVQMVHALARLFRISISRGHELIPIEKELQHAEAYLQIQKYRYKNQFTYHFTVDESCLHCLCNKITLQPIIENAIVHGLDLMVDSGHIEITVKPDGGDILLIVADDGIGMEPEQVAALLQNEPSDRTGIGVKNVNDRLRIYFGAAYGISIVSAPYEGTTVTIRTPRVPEDREGDYDKLR
;
A
#
# COMPACT_ATOMS: atom_id res chain seq x y z
N TYR A 1 -84.42 -49.52 -44.97
CA TYR A 1 -83.14 -49.57 -45.78
C TYR A 1 -82.35 -48.27 -45.78
N ILE A 2 -82.99 -47.09 -45.85
CA ILE A 2 -82.32 -45.79 -45.85
C ILE A 2 -81.74 -45.40 -44.47
N ASP A 3 -82.46 -45.79 -43.41
CA ASP A 3 -82.00 -45.48 -42.01
C ASP A 3 -80.74 -46.30 -41.56
N GLU A 4 -80.65 -47.55 -42.01
CA GLU A 4 -79.52 -48.40 -41.65
C GLU A 4 -78.19 -47.93 -42.30
N THR A 5 -78.23 -47.51 -43.55
CA THR A 5 -77.03 -47.02 -44.26
C THR A 5 -76.57 -45.65 -43.72
N VAL A 6 -77.47 -44.79 -43.31
CA VAL A 6 -77.19 -43.49 -42.67
C VAL A 6 -76.55 -43.73 -41.30
N ASN A 7 -77.05 -44.68 -40.55
CA ASN A 7 -76.51 -44.99 -39.20
C ASN A 7 -75.13 -45.65 -39.30
N GLU A 8 -74.84 -46.54 -40.22
CA GLU A 8 -73.51 -47.12 -40.47
C GLU A 8 -72.52 -46.06 -40.91
N SER A 9 -72.88 -45.13 -41.78
CA SER A 9 -72.01 -44.03 -42.20
C SER A 9 -71.74 -43.08 -41.09
N PHE A 10 -72.71 -42.79 -40.20
CA PHE A 10 -72.44 -41.98 -39.00
C PHE A 10 -71.46 -42.65 -38.01
N TRP A 11 -71.57 -43.94 -37.74
CA TRP A 11 -70.65 -44.67 -36.90
C TRP A 11 -69.25 -44.81 -37.49
N GLN A 12 -69.15 -44.91 -38.81
CA GLN A 12 -67.88 -44.88 -39.49
C GLN A 12 -67.22 -43.50 -39.39
N MET A 13 -67.92 -42.41 -39.60
CA MET A 13 -67.38 -41.06 -39.39
C MET A 13 -66.99 -40.81 -37.93
N ALA A 14 -67.82 -41.25 -36.97
CA ALA A 14 -67.48 -41.11 -35.55
C ALA A 14 -66.24 -41.89 -35.17
N ARG A 15 -66.01 -43.12 -35.68
CA ARG A 15 -64.76 -43.89 -35.46
C ARG A 15 -63.56 -43.22 -36.07
N ILE A 16 -63.67 -42.70 -37.27
CA ILE A 16 -62.59 -41.95 -37.93
C ILE A 16 -62.26 -40.69 -37.12
N ALA A 17 -63.23 -39.93 -36.68
CA ALA A 17 -63.08 -38.72 -35.87
C ALA A 17 -62.36 -39.02 -34.52
N VAL A 18 -62.80 -40.12 -33.83
CA VAL A 18 -62.14 -40.56 -32.60
C VAL A 18 -60.71 -41.04 -32.84
N ALA A 19 -60.45 -41.80 -33.91
CA ALA A 19 -59.12 -42.29 -34.26
C ALA A 19 -58.19 -41.12 -34.58
N THR A 20 -58.66 -40.11 -35.35
CA THR A 20 -57.83 -38.91 -35.66
C THR A 20 -57.60 -38.07 -34.39
N ALA A 21 -58.55 -37.92 -33.49
CA ALA A 21 -58.39 -37.19 -32.26
C ALA A 21 -57.33 -37.89 -31.33
N VAL A 22 -57.38 -39.20 -31.23
CA VAL A 22 -56.39 -40.01 -30.48
C VAL A 22 -55.00 -39.88 -31.08
N LEU A 23 -54.90 -39.91 -32.43
CA LEU A 23 -53.60 -39.75 -33.13
C LEU A 23 -53.00 -38.34 -32.88
N ILE A 24 -53.83 -37.29 -32.97
CA ILE A 24 -53.40 -35.91 -32.67
C ILE A 24 -52.94 -35.77 -31.23
N LEU A 25 -53.69 -36.33 -30.27
CA LEU A 25 -53.33 -36.32 -28.85
C LEU A 25 -51.99 -37.03 -28.63
N PHE A 26 -51.79 -38.20 -29.23
CA PHE A 26 -50.56 -38.93 -29.11
C PHE A 26 -49.37 -38.20 -29.73
N ALA A 27 -49.54 -37.59 -30.91
CA ALA A 27 -48.56 -36.73 -31.52
C ALA A 27 -48.19 -35.52 -30.64
N ALA A 28 -49.19 -34.85 -30.03
CA ALA A 28 -48.99 -33.73 -29.12
C ALA A 28 -48.17 -34.16 -27.88
N LEU A 29 -48.45 -35.33 -27.31
CA LEU A 29 -47.69 -35.88 -26.18
C LEU A 29 -46.24 -36.17 -26.55
N ILE A 30 -45.97 -36.75 -27.72
CA ILE A 30 -44.62 -36.98 -28.20
C ILE A 30 -43.88 -35.68 -28.39
N VAL A 31 -44.47 -34.69 -29.06
CA VAL A 31 -43.87 -33.37 -29.23
C VAL A 31 -43.57 -32.71 -27.89
N GLY A 32 -44.53 -32.71 -26.95
CA GLY A 32 -44.32 -32.19 -25.60
C GLY A 32 -43.18 -32.90 -24.84
N TRP A 33 -43.09 -34.22 -24.96
CA TRP A 33 -42.03 -35.01 -24.34
C TRP A 33 -40.68 -34.67 -24.95
N VAL A 34 -40.59 -34.57 -26.28
CA VAL A 34 -39.35 -34.19 -26.99
C VAL A 34 -38.88 -32.78 -26.62
N LEU A 35 -39.80 -31.78 -26.62
CA LEU A 35 -39.52 -30.42 -26.23
C LEU A 35 -39.03 -30.35 -24.77
N SER A 36 -39.74 -31.03 -23.87
CA SER A 36 -39.37 -31.06 -22.45
C SER A 36 -37.95 -31.63 -22.26
N ARG A 37 -37.60 -32.69 -22.99
CA ARG A 37 -36.29 -33.38 -22.87
C ARG A 37 -35.15 -32.62 -23.55
N SER A 38 -35.41 -31.93 -24.65
CA SER A 38 -34.40 -31.27 -25.47
C SER A 38 -34.19 -29.77 -25.14
N LEU A 39 -35.18 -29.10 -24.55
CA LEU A 39 -35.09 -27.69 -24.19
C LEU A 39 -35.26 -27.45 -22.68
N SER A 40 -36.43 -27.86 -22.11
CA SER A 40 -36.78 -27.43 -20.74
C SER A 40 -35.83 -28.00 -19.69
N ARG A 41 -35.50 -29.29 -19.73
CA ARG A 41 -34.57 -29.90 -18.74
C ARG A 41 -33.18 -29.36 -18.80
N PRO A 42 -32.49 -29.22 -19.98
CA PRO A 42 -31.19 -28.65 -20.05
C PRO A 42 -31.12 -27.19 -19.57
N LEU A 43 -32.13 -26.37 -19.88
CA LEU A 43 -32.23 -25.00 -19.38
C LEU A 43 -32.34 -24.93 -17.85
N GLN A 44 -33.18 -25.77 -17.24
CA GLN A 44 -33.25 -25.87 -15.78
C GLN A 44 -31.95 -26.31 -15.14
N GLN A 45 -31.20 -27.24 -15.76
CA GLN A 45 -29.88 -27.64 -15.28
C GLN A 45 -28.90 -26.49 -15.34
N LEU A 46 -28.94 -25.67 -16.41
CA LEU A 46 -28.08 -24.50 -16.53
C LEU A 46 -28.44 -23.41 -15.52
N GLU A 47 -29.73 -23.17 -15.30
CA GLU A 47 -30.23 -22.24 -14.25
C GLU A 47 -29.73 -22.66 -12.87
N THR A 48 -29.89 -23.94 -12.50
CA THR A 48 -29.38 -24.47 -11.22
C THR A 48 -27.84 -24.35 -11.11
N ALA A 49 -27.12 -24.56 -12.21
CA ALA A 49 -25.69 -24.39 -12.23
C ALA A 49 -25.26 -22.91 -12.03
N MET A 50 -26.03 -21.96 -12.59
CA MET A 50 -25.82 -20.52 -12.36
C MET A 50 -26.05 -20.13 -10.90
N GLU A 51 -27.14 -20.62 -10.29
CA GLU A 51 -27.43 -20.39 -8.88
C GLU A 51 -26.37 -20.97 -7.95
N GLN A 52 -25.87 -22.19 -8.25
CA GLN A 52 -24.78 -22.79 -7.49
C GLN A 52 -23.47 -22.00 -7.60
N PHE A 53 -23.17 -21.48 -8.80
CA PHE A 53 -22.00 -20.62 -9.01
C PHE A 53 -22.13 -19.30 -8.23
N GLU A 54 -23.31 -18.68 -8.18
CA GLU A 54 -23.55 -17.46 -7.40
C GLU A 54 -23.34 -17.69 -5.89
N GLN A 55 -23.71 -18.87 -5.37
CA GLN A 55 -23.56 -19.20 -3.96
C GLN A 55 -22.11 -19.55 -3.55
N ASP A 56 -21.38 -20.27 -4.40
CA ASP A 56 -19.98 -20.66 -4.15
C ASP A 56 -19.16 -20.68 -5.44
N ALA A 57 -18.73 -19.48 -5.87
CA ALA A 57 -17.93 -19.33 -7.07
C ALA A 57 -16.55 -20.00 -6.97
N ASP A 58 -16.01 -20.15 -5.75
CA ASP A 58 -14.64 -20.65 -5.53
C ASP A 58 -14.50 -22.15 -5.76
N HIS A 59 -15.48 -22.93 -5.25
CA HIS A 59 -15.43 -24.38 -5.30
C HIS A 59 -16.33 -24.96 -6.41
N PHE A 60 -17.00 -24.08 -7.18
CA PHE A 60 -17.88 -24.52 -8.23
C PHE A 60 -17.14 -25.17 -9.39
N ALA A 61 -17.53 -26.40 -9.74
CA ALA A 61 -17.05 -27.11 -10.90
C ALA A 61 -18.18 -27.22 -11.96
N PHE A 62 -18.05 -26.47 -13.05
CA PHE A 62 -19.04 -26.48 -14.12
C PHE A 62 -18.96 -27.79 -14.92
N GLN A 63 -20.12 -28.43 -15.11
CA GLN A 63 -20.29 -29.54 -16.03
C GLN A 63 -21.12 -29.10 -17.22
N SER A 64 -20.61 -29.33 -18.44
CA SER A 64 -21.33 -28.95 -19.65
C SER A 64 -22.67 -29.69 -19.78
N VAL A 65 -23.71 -28.91 -20.05
CA VAL A 65 -25.09 -29.42 -20.21
C VAL A 65 -25.34 -29.78 -21.66
N CYS A 66 -25.75 -31.04 -21.91
CA CYS A 66 -26.10 -31.51 -23.25
C CYS A 66 -27.55 -31.12 -23.62
N GLY A 67 -27.75 -30.57 -24.84
CA GLY A 67 -29.07 -30.17 -25.34
C GLY A 67 -29.04 -29.88 -26.83
N THR A 68 -29.93 -29.00 -27.31
CA THR A 68 -29.89 -28.48 -28.67
C THR A 68 -28.60 -27.68 -28.89
N ARG A 69 -28.24 -27.40 -30.14
CA ARG A 69 -27.02 -26.65 -30.48
C ARG A 69 -26.95 -25.28 -29.79
N GLU A 70 -28.10 -24.62 -29.64
CA GLU A 70 -28.22 -23.33 -28.98
C GLU A 70 -27.95 -23.44 -27.45
N VAL A 71 -28.52 -24.49 -26.81
CA VAL A 71 -28.30 -24.76 -25.37
C VAL A 71 -26.85 -25.14 -25.12
N GLN A 72 -26.23 -25.91 -26.01
CA GLN A 72 -24.84 -26.29 -25.90
C GLN A 72 -23.91 -25.08 -26.02
N ASN A 73 -24.17 -24.19 -27.02
CA ASN A 73 -23.42 -22.94 -27.15
C ASN A 73 -23.55 -22.04 -25.90
N LEU A 74 -24.74 -21.98 -25.29
CA LEU A 74 -24.97 -21.22 -24.06
C LEU A 74 -24.21 -21.85 -22.88
N SER A 75 -24.28 -23.17 -22.75
CA SER A 75 -23.54 -23.94 -21.74
C SER A 75 -22.02 -23.69 -21.85
N ASP A 76 -21.46 -23.77 -23.05
CA ASP A 76 -20.03 -23.55 -23.29
C ASP A 76 -19.63 -22.10 -22.96
N SER A 77 -20.46 -21.13 -23.37
CA SER A 77 -20.22 -19.71 -23.04
C SER A 77 -20.26 -19.45 -21.54
N PHE A 78 -21.17 -20.08 -20.81
CA PHE A 78 -21.23 -20.00 -19.35
C PHE A 78 -19.98 -20.65 -18.72
N GLY A 79 -19.57 -21.82 -19.19
CA GLY A 79 -18.34 -22.48 -18.72
C GLY A 79 -17.08 -21.63 -18.92
N HIS A 80 -16.97 -20.94 -20.06
CA HIS A 80 -15.89 -20.00 -20.31
C HIS A 80 -15.91 -18.80 -19.36
N MET A 81 -17.12 -18.27 -19.07
CA MET A 81 -17.29 -17.17 -18.12
C MET A 81 -16.90 -17.58 -16.70
N VAL A 82 -17.38 -18.73 -16.23
CA VAL A 82 -17.00 -19.31 -14.92
C VAL A 82 -15.48 -19.42 -14.80
N GLY A 83 -14.82 -20.04 -15.77
CA GLY A 83 -13.37 -20.22 -15.76
C GLY A 83 -12.61 -18.88 -15.84
N ARG A 84 -13.18 -17.85 -16.45
CA ARG A 84 -12.57 -16.50 -16.45
C ARG A 84 -12.71 -15.82 -15.09
N ILE A 85 -13.89 -15.89 -14.48
CA ILE A 85 -14.14 -15.29 -13.15
C ILE A 85 -13.26 -15.95 -12.10
N GLN A 86 -13.18 -17.27 -12.05
CA GLN A 86 -12.32 -18.00 -11.11
C GLN A 86 -10.84 -17.63 -11.26
N ARG A 87 -10.34 -17.49 -12.49
CA ARG A 87 -8.97 -17.01 -12.72
C ARG A 87 -8.76 -15.59 -12.19
N LEU A 88 -9.70 -14.68 -12.45
CA LEU A 88 -9.62 -13.31 -11.95
C LEU A 88 -9.63 -13.28 -10.41
N MET A 89 -10.48 -14.06 -9.77
CA MET A 89 -10.51 -14.16 -8.29
C MET A 89 -9.18 -14.66 -7.72
N THR A 90 -8.56 -15.67 -8.36
CA THR A 90 -7.25 -16.17 -7.95
C THR A 90 -6.18 -15.08 -8.11
N THR A 91 -6.16 -14.36 -9.24
CA THR A 91 -5.20 -13.27 -9.48
C THR A 91 -5.35 -12.16 -8.44
N VAL A 92 -6.57 -11.72 -8.17
CA VAL A 92 -6.83 -10.68 -7.15
C VAL A 92 -6.33 -11.11 -5.76
N ARG A 93 -6.55 -12.37 -5.37
CA ARG A 93 -6.02 -12.88 -4.09
C ARG A 93 -4.50 -12.93 -4.04
N GLU A 94 -3.87 -13.34 -5.13
CA GLU A 94 -2.40 -13.34 -5.22
C GLU A 94 -1.84 -11.93 -5.11
N GLU A 95 -2.45 -10.97 -5.81
CA GLU A 95 -2.07 -9.55 -5.72
C GLU A 95 -2.27 -8.99 -4.30
N GLU A 96 -3.37 -9.32 -3.62
CA GLU A 96 -3.62 -8.90 -2.23
C GLU A 96 -2.56 -9.46 -1.28
N VAL A 97 -2.17 -10.72 -1.43
CA VAL A 97 -1.10 -11.34 -0.62
C VAL A 97 0.25 -10.67 -0.86
N VAL A 98 0.56 -10.34 -2.12
CA VAL A 98 1.80 -9.62 -2.47
C VAL A 98 1.80 -8.22 -1.89
N LEU A 99 0.67 -7.51 -2.00
CA LEU A 99 0.50 -6.17 -1.43
C LEU A 99 0.73 -6.19 0.08
N ARG A 100 0.05 -7.08 0.82
CA ARG A 100 0.24 -7.25 2.27
C ARG A 100 1.69 -7.57 2.65
N LYS A 101 2.37 -8.46 1.90
CA LYS A 101 3.78 -8.75 2.14
C LYS A 101 4.67 -7.53 1.91
N THR A 102 4.35 -6.72 0.92
CA THR A 102 5.09 -5.49 0.60
C THR A 102 4.87 -4.43 1.68
N GLU A 103 3.63 -4.25 2.15
CA GLU A 103 3.30 -3.38 3.27
C GLU A 103 4.02 -3.80 4.56
N LEU A 104 4.02 -5.10 4.88
CA LEU A 104 4.76 -5.63 6.04
C LEU A 104 6.26 -5.40 5.93
N LYS A 105 6.84 -5.57 4.74
CA LYS A 105 8.26 -5.27 4.49
C LYS A 105 8.55 -3.78 4.63
N ALA A 106 7.68 -2.92 4.12
CA ALA A 106 7.81 -1.47 4.28
C ALA A 106 7.72 -1.05 5.76
N LEU A 107 6.78 -1.62 6.52
CA LEU A 107 6.67 -1.40 7.96
C LEU A 107 7.91 -1.90 8.73
N GLN A 108 8.46 -3.07 8.36
CA GLN A 108 9.69 -3.59 8.97
C GLN A 108 10.92 -2.75 8.61
N ALA A 109 10.98 -2.19 7.41
CA ALA A 109 12.08 -1.33 6.97
C ALA A 109 12.11 0.04 7.69
N GLN A 110 10.97 0.49 8.25
CA GLN A 110 10.89 1.71 9.07
C GLN A 110 11.62 1.58 10.41
N ILE A 111 11.88 0.36 10.88
CA ILE A 111 12.69 0.10 12.07
C ILE A 111 14.05 -0.40 11.60
N ASN A 112 15.10 0.42 11.74
CA ASN A 112 16.46 -0.03 11.51
C ASN A 112 16.88 -1.01 12.64
N PRO A 113 16.95 -2.36 12.39
CA PRO A 113 17.23 -3.32 13.47
C PRO A 113 18.60 -3.10 14.09
N HIS A 114 19.57 -2.69 13.30
CA HIS A 114 20.93 -2.42 13.74
C HIS A 114 21.00 -1.22 14.70
N PHE A 115 20.22 -0.16 14.42
CA PHE A 115 20.09 0.96 15.34
C PHE A 115 19.48 0.54 16.67
N LEU A 116 18.43 -0.31 16.64
CA LEU A 116 17.77 -0.82 17.84
C LEU A 116 18.73 -1.65 18.71
N TYR A 117 19.43 -2.64 18.12
CA TYR A 117 20.40 -3.47 18.85
C TYR A 117 21.50 -2.63 19.46
N ASN A 118 22.12 -1.73 18.71
CA ASN A 118 23.18 -0.87 19.20
C ASN A 118 22.71 0.07 20.34
N THR A 119 21.46 0.50 20.30
CA THR A 119 20.86 1.33 21.34
C THR A 119 20.65 0.53 22.63
N LEU A 120 20.11 -0.70 22.51
CA LEU A 120 19.91 -1.61 23.65
C LEU A 120 21.25 -2.01 24.31
N ASP A 121 22.27 -2.32 23.51
CA ASP A 121 23.63 -2.62 23.99
C ASP A 121 24.23 -1.43 24.75
N SER A 122 24.01 -0.21 24.24
CA SER A 122 24.46 1.01 24.91
C SER A 122 23.75 1.22 26.25
N ILE A 123 22.43 0.94 26.33
CA ILE A 123 21.67 1.00 27.58
C ILE A 123 22.21 -0.04 28.59
N ALA A 124 22.41 -1.29 28.15
CA ALA A 124 22.93 -2.35 28.99
C ALA A 124 24.32 -1.98 29.55
N TRP A 125 25.21 -1.48 28.71
CA TRP A 125 26.54 -1.02 29.13
C TRP A 125 26.49 0.14 30.15
N MET A 126 25.55 1.09 29.98
CA MET A 126 25.37 2.17 30.95
C MET A 126 24.83 1.66 32.29
N CYS A 127 23.93 0.69 32.28
CA CYS A 127 23.41 0.04 33.49
C CYS A 127 24.53 -0.69 34.25
N GLU A 128 25.38 -1.45 33.57
CA GLU A 128 26.53 -2.17 34.17
C GLU A 128 27.53 -1.22 34.82
N ARG A 129 27.64 0.02 34.33
CA ARG A 129 28.50 1.07 34.86
C ARG A 129 27.84 1.96 35.90
N GLY A 130 26.62 1.64 36.34
CA GLY A 130 25.90 2.41 37.33
C GLY A 130 25.36 3.75 36.87
N LYS A 131 25.35 4.03 35.55
CA LYS A 131 24.79 5.26 34.97
C LYS A 131 23.27 5.16 34.78
N ASN A 132 22.57 4.86 35.87
CA ASN A 132 21.14 4.55 35.84
C ASN A 132 20.27 5.73 35.32
N ALA A 133 20.63 6.97 35.66
CA ALA A 133 19.89 8.15 35.21
C ALA A 133 19.99 8.31 33.66
N ASP A 134 21.17 8.14 33.08
CA ASP A 134 21.38 8.20 31.62
C ASP A 134 20.67 7.05 30.92
N SER A 135 20.68 5.85 31.51
CA SER A 135 19.97 4.67 30.96
C SER A 135 18.46 4.93 30.91
N VAL A 136 17.87 5.50 31.95
CA VAL A 136 16.44 5.85 31.98
C VAL A 136 16.11 6.88 30.91
N GLN A 137 16.94 7.92 30.76
CA GLN A 137 16.73 8.92 29.71
C GLN A 137 16.80 8.33 28.31
N MET A 138 17.75 7.43 28.07
CA MET A 138 17.90 6.75 26.79
C MET A 138 16.70 5.83 26.47
N VAL A 139 16.15 5.13 27.48
CA VAL A 139 14.90 4.34 27.33
C VAL A 139 13.71 5.25 26.97
N HIS A 140 13.58 6.41 27.63
CA HIS A 140 12.52 7.37 27.29
C HIS A 140 12.66 7.95 25.90
N ALA A 141 13.88 8.28 25.46
CA ALA A 141 14.16 8.75 24.11
C ALA A 141 13.81 7.68 23.08
N LEU A 142 14.21 6.42 23.32
CA LEU A 142 13.89 5.29 22.45
C LEU A 142 12.37 5.04 22.35
N ALA A 143 11.65 5.09 23.47
CA ALA A 143 10.20 4.94 23.48
C ALA A 143 9.50 6.08 22.72
N ARG A 144 9.98 7.32 22.82
CA ARG A 144 9.46 8.49 22.08
C ARG A 144 9.70 8.32 20.59
N LEU A 145 10.92 7.96 20.19
CA LEU A 145 11.29 7.71 18.79
C LEU A 145 10.34 6.68 18.15
N PHE A 146 10.15 5.52 18.78
CA PHE A 146 9.30 4.46 18.24
C PHE A 146 7.82 4.84 18.22
N ARG A 147 7.32 5.54 19.21
CA ARG A 147 5.91 5.97 19.25
C ARG A 147 5.55 6.83 18.04
N ILE A 148 6.46 7.72 17.61
CA ILE A 148 6.25 8.57 16.44
C ILE A 148 6.45 7.79 15.16
N SER A 149 7.51 6.94 15.08
CA SER A 149 7.81 6.14 13.88
C SER A 149 6.68 5.15 13.53
N ILE A 150 6.05 4.52 14.57
CA ILE A 150 5.03 3.47 14.41
C ILE A 150 3.60 4.07 14.34
N SER A 151 3.44 5.39 14.42
CA SER A 151 2.11 6.00 14.34
C SER A 151 1.35 5.54 13.09
N ARG A 152 0.24 4.81 13.31
CA ARG A 152 -0.49 4.06 12.29
C ARG A 152 -1.19 5.00 11.30
N GLY A 153 -0.91 4.83 10.02
CA GLY A 153 -1.80 5.24 8.95
C GLY A 153 -1.55 6.64 8.37
N HIS A 154 -0.87 7.54 9.05
CA HIS A 154 -0.63 8.89 8.55
C HIS A 154 0.83 9.05 8.09
N GLU A 155 1.01 9.44 6.83
CA GLU A 155 2.33 9.78 6.29
C GLU A 155 2.72 11.23 6.59
N LEU A 156 1.73 12.08 6.85
CA LEU A 156 1.92 13.46 7.27
C LEU A 156 1.73 13.57 8.79
N ILE A 157 2.63 14.29 9.44
CA ILE A 157 2.59 14.59 10.87
C ILE A 157 2.89 16.07 11.12
N PRO A 158 2.42 16.67 12.22
CA PRO A 158 2.83 18.00 12.61
C PRO A 158 4.36 18.12 12.73
N ILE A 159 4.91 19.25 12.28
CA ILE A 159 6.35 19.55 12.39
C ILE A 159 6.82 19.43 13.85
N GLU A 160 5.99 19.81 14.81
CA GLU A 160 6.29 19.60 16.23
C GLU A 160 6.64 18.13 16.54
N LYS A 161 5.89 17.17 16.00
CA LYS A 161 6.17 15.74 16.22
C LYS A 161 7.42 15.26 15.49
N GLU A 162 7.66 15.79 14.28
CA GLU A 162 8.90 15.49 13.55
C GLU A 162 10.13 16.02 14.30
N LEU A 163 10.05 17.22 14.90
CA LEU A 163 11.11 17.77 15.74
C LEU A 163 11.32 16.93 17.02
N GLN A 164 10.25 16.49 17.68
CA GLN A 164 10.33 15.60 18.84
C GLN A 164 10.97 14.25 18.47
N HIS A 165 10.72 13.74 17.27
CA HIS A 165 11.35 12.54 16.75
C HIS A 165 12.84 12.76 16.50
N ALA A 166 13.21 13.86 15.82
CA ALA A 166 14.59 14.24 15.57
C ALA A 166 15.38 14.45 16.86
N GLU A 167 14.80 15.12 17.85
CA GLU A 167 15.41 15.32 19.17
C GLU A 167 15.66 13.99 19.90
N ALA A 168 14.67 13.08 19.88
CA ALA A 168 14.82 11.76 20.50
C ALA A 168 15.95 10.96 19.82
N TYR A 169 16.07 11.04 18.50
CA TYR A 169 17.17 10.42 17.75
C TYR A 169 18.52 11.01 18.13
N LEU A 170 18.64 12.35 18.15
CA LEU A 170 19.86 13.06 18.54
C LEU A 170 20.28 12.76 19.99
N GLN A 171 19.33 12.67 20.92
CA GLN A 171 19.62 12.26 22.30
C GLN A 171 20.24 10.87 22.37
N ILE A 172 19.71 9.89 21.65
CA ILE A 172 20.24 8.53 21.59
C ILE A 172 21.67 8.55 21.00
N GLN A 173 21.86 9.23 19.87
CA GLN A 173 23.16 9.31 19.22
C GLN A 173 24.20 10.04 20.09
N LYS A 174 23.83 11.08 20.82
CA LYS A 174 24.71 11.79 21.73
C LYS A 174 25.31 10.88 22.80
N TYR A 175 24.52 9.98 23.39
CA TYR A 175 25.02 8.97 24.33
C TYR A 175 25.95 7.97 23.64
N ARG A 176 25.60 7.55 22.44
CA ARG A 176 26.36 6.57 21.65
C ARG A 176 27.72 7.11 21.21
N TYR A 177 27.77 8.35 20.76
CA TYR A 177 29.01 9.05 20.38
C TYR A 177 29.69 9.78 21.57
N LYS A 178 29.36 9.41 22.81
CA LYS A 178 30.01 9.90 24.05
C LYS A 178 30.09 11.43 24.15
N ASN A 179 29.04 12.14 23.73
CA ASN A 179 28.96 13.60 23.67
C ASN A 179 30.01 14.26 22.73
N GLN A 180 30.44 13.59 21.67
CA GLN A 180 31.35 14.15 20.67
C GLN A 180 30.69 15.19 19.76
N PHE A 181 29.40 15.43 19.88
CA PHE A 181 28.74 16.52 19.18
C PHE A 181 27.70 17.22 20.06
N THR A 182 27.39 18.44 19.69
CA THR A 182 26.30 19.26 20.24
C THR A 182 25.25 19.53 19.17
N TYR A 183 24.04 19.85 19.59
CA TYR A 183 22.99 20.24 18.66
C TYR A 183 22.12 21.35 19.25
N HIS A 184 21.54 22.15 18.35
CA HIS A 184 20.62 23.22 18.70
C HIS A 184 19.42 23.25 17.74
N PHE A 185 18.26 23.69 18.26
CA PHE A 185 17.05 23.88 17.48
C PHE A 185 16.65 25.33 17.47
N THR A 186 16.52 25.94 16.30
CA THR A 186 15.98 27.28 16.07
C THR A 186 14.68 27.16 15.29
N VAL A 187 13.53 27.30 15.99
CA VAL A 187 12.21 26.99 15.43
C VAL A 187 11.27 28.19 15.54
N ASP A 188 10.67 28.55 14.42
CA ASP A 188 9.55 29.49 14.38
C ASP A 188 8.25 28.77 14.80
N GLU A 189 7.63 29.23 15.90
CA GLU A 189 6.44 28.61 16.47
C GLU A 189 5.25 28.55 15.49
N SER A 190 5.19 29.45 14.51
CA SER A 190 4.12 29.47 13.49
C SER A 190 4.15 28.25 12.55
N CYS A 191 5.26 27.50 12.54
CA CYS A 191 5.43 26.32 11.71
C CYS A 191 5.07 25.02 12.43
N LEU A 192 4.98 24.99 13.76
CA LEU A 192 4.85 23.77 14.58
C LEU A 192 3.64 22.91 14.23
N HIS A 193 2.49 23.56 13.94
CA HIS A 193 1.23 22.88 13.60
C HIS A 193 1.04 22.62 12.11
N CYS A 194 2.04 22.93 11.29
CA CYS A 194 1.99 22.58 9.86
C CYS A 194 2.42 21.13 9.68
N LEU A 195 1.88 20.50 8.63
CA LEU A 195 2.16 19.10 8.33
C LEU A 195 3.42 18.94 7.48
N CYS A 196 4.21 17.92 7.77
CA CYS A 196 5.33 17.44 6.95
C CYS A 196 5.31 15.92 6.86
N ASN A 197 6.05 15.34 5.91
CA ASN A 197 6.23 13.89 5.87
C ASN A 197 6.99 13.42 7.11
N LYS A 198 6.54 12.32 7.73
CA LYS A 198 7.22 11.71 8.88
C LYS A 198 8.61 11.21 8.51
N ILE A 199 9.53 11.22 9.46
CA ILE A 199 10.92 10.72 9.29
C ILE A 199 11.61 11.41 8.10
N THR A 200 11.49 12.74 8.06
CA THR A 200 12.13 13.60 7.05
C THR A 200 13.49 14.11 7.55
N LEU A 201 13.55 14.52 8.82
CA LEU A 201 14.79 15.04 9.43
C LEU A 201 15.79 13.95 9.80
N GLN A 202 15.33 12.77 10.25
CA GLN A 202 16.23 11.72 10.75
C GLN A 202 17.27 11.27 9.71
N PRO A 203 16.97 10.97 8.44
CA PRO A 203 17.99 10.56 7.47
C PRO A 203 19.03 11.65 7.18
N ILE A 204 18.63 12.91 7.26
CA ILE A 204 19.54 14.04 7.07
C ILE A 204 20.48 14.19 8.27
N ILE A 205 19.93 14.10 9.48
CA ILE A 205 20.69 14.13 10.74
C ILE A 205 21.63 12.92 10.82
N GLU A 206 21.17 11.74 10.40
CA GLU A 206 22.01 10.53 10.35
C GLU A 206 23.21 10.74 9.41
N ASN A 207 22.98 11.35 8.26
CA ASN A 207 24.03 11.68 7.30
C ASN A 207 25.05 12.69 7.90
N ALA A 208 24.57 13.73 8.58
CA ALA A 208 25.41 14.72 9.25
C ALA A 208 26.30 14.06 10.32
N ILE A 209 25.74 13.16 11.16
CA ILE A 209 26.50 12.48 12.21
C ILE A 209 27.53 11.52 11.61
N VAL A 210 27.11 10.58 10.73
CA VAL A 210 27.93 9.47 10.27
C VAL A 210 28.98 9.93 9.25
N HIS A 211 28.65 10.88 8.38
CA HIS A 211 29.54 11.30 7.29
C HIS A 211 30.15 12.69 7.51
N GLY A 212 29.50 13.54 8.32
CA GLY A 212 30.03 14.85 8.68
C GLY A 212 30.94 14.80 9.90
N LEU A 213 30.44 14.32 11.04
CA LEU A 213 31.05 14.49 12.35
C LEU A 213 31.90 13.31 12.83
N ASP A 214 31.57 12.06 12.48
CA ASP A 214 32.28 10.85 12.94
C ASP A 214 33.76 10.81 12.51
N LEU A 215 34.09 11.56 11.46
CA LEU A 215 35.45 11.67 10.92
C LEU A 215 36.26 12.85 11.48
N MET A 216 35.62 13.67 12.36
CA MET A 216 36.31 14.81 13.00
C MET A 216 37.06 14.40 14.26
N VAL A 217 38.17 15.11 14.52
CA VAL A 217 38.95 14.98 15.76
C VAL A 217 38.35 15.80 16.88
N ASP A 218 37.75 16.95 16.56
CA ASP A 218 37.07 17.88 17.49
C ASP A 218 35.61 17.59 17.60
N SER A 219 34.95 18.18 18.63
CA SER A 219 33.50 18.03 18.81
C SER A 219 32.74 18.84 17.75
N GLY A 220 31.83 18.17 17.03
CA GLY A 220 31.01 18.82 16.00
C GLY A 220 29.71 19.46 16.53
N HIS A 221 29.08 20.23 15.67
CA HIS A 221 27.80 20.89 15.94
C HIS A 221 26.79 20.67 14.84
N ILE A 222 25.51 20.45 15.24
CA ILE A 222 24.39 20.34 14.30
C ILE A 222 23.34 21.41 14.67
N GLU A 223 23.02 22.28 13.73
CA GLU A 223 21.96 23.28 13.84
C GLU A 223 20.74 22.80 13.04
N ILE A 224 19.58 22.74 13.70
CA ILE A 224 18.30 22.42 13.05
C ILE A 224 17.42 23.67 13.09
N THR A 225 17.14 24.25 11.92
CA THR A 225 16.32 25.44 11.80
C THR A 225 15.01 25.16 11.08
N VAL A 226 13.89 25.63 11.64
CA VAL A 226 12.58 25.60 10.98
C VAL A 226 12.05 27.03 10.89
N LYS A 227 11.79 27.50 9.67
CA LYS A 227 11.31 28.84 9.42
C LYS A 227 10.35 28.93 8.23
N PRO A 228 9.42 29.89 8.23
CA PRO A 228 8.57 30.15 7.07
C PRO A 228 9.38 30.83 5.94
N ASP A 229 8.99 30.53 4.67
CA ASP A 229 9.50 31.18 3.47
C ASP A 229 8.35 31.46 2.51
N GLY A 230 7.67 32.61 2.70
CA GLY A 230 6.46 32.94 1.95
C GLY A 230 5.31 31.96 2.21
N GLY A 231 4.90 31.23 1.19
CA GLY A 231 3.89 30.17 1.25
C GLY A 231 4.42 28.79 1.65
N ASP A 232 5.74 28.66 1.87
CA ASP A 232 6.43 27.43 2.15
C ASP A 232 7.03 27.40 3.57
N ILE A 233 7.57 26.27 3.94
CA ILE A 233 8.37 26.06 5.16
C ILE A 233 9.71 25.48 4.76
N LEU A 234 10.77 26.00 5.33
CA LEU A 234 12.11 25.47 5.22
C LEU A 234 12.49 24.76 6.52
N LEU A 235 12.86 23.46 6.39
CA LEU A 235 13.53 22.73 7.44
C LEU A 235 15.00 22.61 7.01
N ILE A 236 15.91 23.13 7.82
CA ILE A 236 17.31 23.23 7.50
C ILE A 236 18.10 22.45 8.54
N VAL A 237 19.00 21.58 8.10
CA VAL A 237 19.95 20.87 8.94
C VAL A 237 21.34 21.30 8.47
N ALA A 238 22.12 21.94 9.33
CA ALA A 238 23.48 22.35 9.07
C ALA A 238 24.43 21.67 10.05
N ASP A 239 25.52 21.12 9.54
CA ASP A 239 26.63 20.57 10.32
C ASP A 239 27.94 21.30 9.99
N ASP A 240 28.85 21.35 10.95
CA ASP A 240 30.21 21.86 10.81
C ASP A 240 31.24 20.74 10.52
N GLY A 241 30.77 19.66 9.90
CA GLY A 241 31.55 18.48 9.58
C GLY A 241 32.59 18.67 8.48
N ILE A 242 33.15 17.56 8.00
CA ILE A 242 34.21 17.58 6.96
C ILE A 242 33.74 18.09 5.60
N GLY A 243 32.40 18.21 5.39
CA GLY A 243 31.82 18.62 4.11
C GLY A 243 32.03 17.59 2.99
N MET A 244 31.66 18.00 1.77
CA MET A 244 31.68 17.14 0.58
C MET A 244 32.20 17.92 -0.63
N GLU A 245 32.86 17.19 -1.55
CA GLU A 245 33.20 17.69 -2.87
C GLU A 245 31.94 17.85 -3.75
N PRO A 246 31.94 18.80 -4.72
CA PRO A 246 30.77 19.04 -5.57
C PRO A 246 30.25 17.81 -6.31
N GLU A 247 31.13 16.90 -6.71
CA GLU A 247 30.76 15.64 -7.37
C GLU A 247 29.98 14.71 -6.42
N GLN A 248 30.35 14.67 -5.14
CA GLN A 248 29.65 13.88 -4.12
C GLN A 248 28.26 14.45 -3.84
N VAL A 249 28.13 15.78 -3.76
CA VAL A 249 26.81 16.44 -3.61
C VAL A 249 25.91 16.14 -4.80
N ALA A 250 26.43 16.19 -6.04
CA ALA A 250 25.69 15.85 -7.24
C ALA A 250 25.22 14.38 -7.24
N ALA A 251 26.08 13.46 -6.81
CA ALA A 251 25.78 12.02 -6.73
C ALA A 251 24.68 11.70 -5.71
N LEU A 252 24.60 12.43 -4.58
CA LEU A 252 23.57 12.22 -3.56
C LEU A 252 22.14 12.43 -4.08
N LEU A 253 21.95 13.31 -5.06
CA LEU A 253 20.65 13.66 -5.63
C LEU A 253 20.38 12.97 -6.97
N GLN A 254 21.40 12.39 -7.63
CA GLN A 254 21.30 11.71 -8.91
C GLN A 254 21.11 10.18 -8.74
N ASN A 255 20.59 9.54 -9.79
CA ASN A 255 20.11 8.15 -9.79
C ASN A 255 21.19 7.07 -9.93
N GLU A 256 22.48 7.34 -9.72
CA GLU A 256 23.49 6.29 -9.87
C GLU A 256 23.61 5.43 -8.60
N PRO A 257 23.54 4.08 -8.72
CA PRO A 257 23.68 3.17 -7.61
C PRO A 257 25.18 2.96 -7.30
N SER A 258 25.84 3.98 -6.77
CA SER A 258 27.17 3.82 -6.25
C SER A 258 27.12 3.94 -4.73
N ASP A 259 27.32 2.81 -4.06
CA ASP A 259 27.43 2.63 -2.62
C ASP A 259 26.21 3.05 -1.76
N ARG A 260 26.05 2.37 -0.62
CA ARG A 260 24.92 2.53 0.33
C ARG A 260 24.80 3.93 0.94
N THR A 261 25.66 4.85 0.59
CA THR A 261 25.76 6.24 1.04
C THR A 261 24.74 7.09 0.27
N GLY A 262 23.87 7.81 0.98
CA GLY A 262 22.92 8.76 0.34
C GLY A 262 21.53 8.22 0.02
N ILE A 263 21.27 6.91 0.15
CA ILE A 263 19.93 6.32 -0.09
C ILE A 263 18.86 7.01 0.76
N GLY A 264 19.18 7.37 2.00
CA GLY A 264 18.23 8.02 2.91
C GLY A 264 17.81 9.42 2.45
N VAL A 265 18.77 10.25 2.03
CA VAL A 265 18.51 11.63 1.56
C VAL A 265 17.70 11.61 0.26
N LYS A 266 18.06 10.72 -0.67
CA LYS A 266 17.31 10.55 -1.92
C LYS A 266 15.88 10.10 -1.67
N ASN A 267 15.66 9.10 -0.82
CA ASN A 267 14.32 8.61 -0.48
C ASN A 267 13.44 9.73 0.11
N VAL A 268 14.01 10.62 0.94
CA VAL A 268 13.31 11.80 1.44
C VAL A 268 12.96 12.74 0.30
N ASN A 269 13.90 13.05 -0.59
CA ASN A 269 13.65 13.93 -1.73
C ASN A 269 12.57 13.40 -2.67
N ASP A 270 12.62 12.12 -3.02
CA ASP A 270 11.63 11.47 -3.89
C ASP A 270 10.25 11.47 -3.23
N ARG A 271 10.17 11.19 -1.93
CA ARG A 271 8.92 11.21 -1.17
C ARG A 271 8.31 12.61 -1.12
N LEU A 272 9.10 13.67 -0.88
CA LEU A 272 8.63 15.06 -0.91
C LEU A 272 8.04 15.42 -2.27
N ARG A 273 8.70 15.03 -3.37
CA ARG A 273 8.22 15.28 -4.73
C ARG A 273 6.93 14.52 -5.06
N ILE A 274 6.79 13.29 -4.57
CA ILE A 274 5.57 12.50 -4.75
C ILE A 274 4.39 13.13 -4.01
N TYR A 275 4.59 13.58 -2.76
CA TYR A 275 3.51 14.13 -1.93
C TYR A 275 3.15 15.58 -2.28
N PHE A 276 4.14 16.41 -2.56
CA PHE A 276 3.94 17.85 -2.67
C PHE A 276 4.19 18.40 -4.09
N GLY A 277 4.71 17.55 -4.99
CA GLY A 277 5.00 17.94 -6.38
C GLY A 277 6.47 18.31 -6.62
N ALA A 278 6.84 18.44 -7.90
CA ALA A 278 8.23 18.62 -8.35
C ALA A 278 8.90 19.92 -7.90
N ALA A 279 8.13 20.91 -7.45
CA ALA A 279 8.65 22.18 -6.94
C ALA A 279 9.27 22.07 -5.53
N TYR A 280 8.96 20.98 -4.82
CA TYR A 280 9.43 20.70 -3.47
C TYR A 280 10.54 19.65 -3.47
N GLY A 281 11.30 19.60 -2.39
CA GLY A 281 12.40 18.65 -2.28
C GLY A 281 13.56 19.18 -1.45
N ILE A 282 14.75 18.62 -1.71
CA ILE A 282 15.98 18.88 -0.97
C ILE A 282 16.96 19.67 -1.84
N SER A 283 17.62 20.67 -1.25
CA SER A 283 18.82 21.30 -1.77
C SER A 283 19.97 21.13 -0.77
N ILE A 284 21.17 20.92 -1.27
CA ILE A 284 22.40 20.68 -0.47
C ILE A 284 23.45 21.69 -0.87
N VAL A 285 24.03 22.34 0.12
CA VAL A 285 25.21 23.21 -0.02
C VAL A 285 26.29 22.62 0.89
N SER A 286 27.42 22.28 0.33
CA SER A 286 28.56 21.71 1.08
C SER A 286 29.85 22.10 0.41
N ALA A 287 30.89 22.28 1.21
CA ALA A 287 32.27 22.46 0.75
C ALA A 287 33.20 21.70 1.69
N PRO A 288 34.35 21.17 1.17
CA PRO A 288 35.30 20.45 1.99
C PRO A 288 35.79 21.30 3.17
N TYR A 289 35.70 20.73 4.36
CA TYR A 289 36.09 21.34 5.65
C TYR A 289 35.22 22.56 6.08
N GLU A 290 34.11 22.83 5.42
CA GLU A 290 33.18 23.92 5.78
C GLU A 290 31.82 23.40 6.27
N GLY A 291 31.65 22.06 6.28
CA GLY A 291 30.42 21.41 6.69
C GLY A 291 29.39 21.27 5.58
N THR A 292 28.17 20.87 5.97
CA THR A 292 27.07 20.65 5.03
C THR A 292 25.79 21.31 5.54
N THR A 293 25.11 21.98 4.63
CA THR A 293 23.76 22.52 4.89
C THR A 293 22.76 21.87 3.93
N VAL A 294 21.81 21.16 4.50
CA VAL A 294 20.70 20.53 3.78
C VAL A 294 19.43 21.32 4.05
N THR A 295 18.81 21.85 3.01
CA THR A 295 17.55 22.58 3.08
C THR A 295 16.44 21.77 2.45
N ILE A 296 15.39 21.51 3.21
CA ILE A 296 14.18 20.82 2.81
C ILE A 296 13.08 21.87 2.65
N ARG A 297 12.50 21.97 1.45
CA ARG A 297 11.37 22.87 1.17
C ARG A 297 10.07 22.06 1.12
N THR A 298 9.08 22.46 1.91
CA THR A 298 7.73 21.89 1.92
C THR A 298 6.68 22.99 1.85
N PRO A 299 5.47 22.73 1.33
CA PRO A 299 4.38 23.70 1.39
C PRO A 299 3.90 23.87 2.84
N ARG A 300 3.35 25.05 3.13
CA ARG A 300 2.71 25.33 4.42
C ARG A 300 1.32 24.68 4.46
N VAL A 301 1.22 23.42 4.89
CA VAL A 301 -0.02 22.65 4.97
C VAL A 301 -0.51 22.65 6.43
N PRO A 302 -1.63 23.32 6.75
CA PRO A 302 -2.20 23.27 8.08
C PRO A 302 -2.89 21.92 8.35
N GLU A 303 -3.02 21.52 9.62
CA GLU A 303 -3.57 20.21 10.04
C GLU A 303 -4.99 19.93 9.51
N ASP A 304 -5.82 20.95 9.33
CA ASP A 304 -7.20 20.81 8.83
C ASP A 304 -7.28 20.41 7.34
N ARG A 305 -6.17 20.45 6.60
CA ARG A 305 -6.05 20.05 5.20
C ARG A 305 -5.36 18.70 4.95
N GLU A 306 -5.15 17.90 5.97
CA GLU A 306 -4.54 16.58 5.82
C GLU A 306 -5.25 15.71 4.76
N GLY A 307 -6.58 15.72 4.74
CA GLY A 307 -7.39 14.94 3.80
C GLY A 307 -7.24 15.30 2.31
N ASP A 308 -6.70 16.48 1.98
CA ASP A 308 -6.45 16.87 0.59
C ASP A 308 -5.22 16.15 0.00
N TYR A 309 -4.29 15.73 0.85
CA TYR A 309 -3.05 15.03 0.49
C TYR A 309 -3.12 13.52 0.68
N ASP A 310 -4.07 12.99 1.47
CA ASP A 310 -4.30 11.55 1.66
C ASP A 310 -4.90 10.87 0.40
N LYS A 311 -5.40 11.65 -0.57
CA LYS A 311 -5.98 11.16 -1.85
C LYS A 311 -4.93 10.71 -2.87
N LEU A 312 -3.65 10.79 -2.56
CA LEU A 312 -2.54 10.34 -3.40
C LEU A 312 -2.08 8.90 -3.08
N ARG A 313 -2.91 8.15 -2.37
CA ARG A 313 -2.78 6.70 -2.12
C ARG A 313 -3.29 5.85 -3.26
#